data_b8dab45afdfbce5a94aaf66e6e8f6bf5
#
_entry.id   b8dab45afdfbce5a94aaf66e6e8f6bf5
#
_cell.length_a   1.000
_cell.length_b   1.000
_cell.length_c   1.000
_cell.angle_alpha   90.00
_cell.angle_beta   90.00
_cell.angle_gamma   90.00
#
_symmetry.space_group_name_H-M   'P 1'
#
loop_
_entity.id
_entity.type
_entity.pdbx_description
1 polymer ?
#
loop_
_entity_poly.entity_id
_entity_poly.type
_entity_poly.pdbx_seq_one_letter_code
_entity_poly.pdbx_strand_id
1 'polypeptide(L)'
;MPDIHIERNHTLGIAGARAVAHKWIAQVEQEFGLECVYTQGDGRDVATFTRAGIDGTVEVTESTFTLDATLGFLFSSFSEMIEQKITRSLDAMLQSPRGRSRLA
;
A
#
# COMPACT_ATOMS: atom_id res chain seq x y z
N MET A 1 -12.61 -4.69 -12.71
CA MET A 1 -12.59 -5.26 -11.37
C MET A 1 -11.17 -5.51 -10.93
N PRO A 2 -10.75 -4.99 -9.79
CA PRO A 2 -9.39 -5.28 -9.35
C PRO A 2 -9.27 -6.73 -8.90
N ASP A 3 -8.13 -7.30 -9.10
CA ASP A 3 -7.84 -8.65 -8.64
C ASP A 3 -7.47 -8.66 -7.16
N ILE A 4 -6.98 -7.53 -6.66
CA ILE A 4 -6.60 -7.36 -5.27
C ILE A 4 -7.25 -6.09 -4.76
N HIS A 5 -7.91 -6.18 -3.62
CA HIS A 5 -8.49 -5.02 -2.96
C HIS A 5 -8.20 -5.14 -1.48
N ILE A 6 -7.50 -4.16 -0.94
CA ILE A 6 -7.15 -4.14 0.47
C ILE A 6 -7.57 -2.81 1.04
N GLU A 7 -8.29 -2.84 2.14
CA GLU A 7 -8.73 -1.61 2.79
C GLU A 7 -8.42 -1.73 4.27
N ARG A 8 -7.79 -0.70 4.82
CA ARG A 8 -7.42 -0.69 6.23
C ARG A 8 -7.73 0.66 6.84
N ASN A 9 -8.30 0.63 8.03
CA ASN A 9 -8.53 1.85 8.81
C ASN A 9 -7.34 2.09 9.71
N HIS A 10 -7.07 3.33 10.01
CA HIS A 10 -5.98 3.68 10.92
C HIS A 10 -6.33 4.96 11.67
N THR A 11 -5.53 5.30 12.65
CA THR A 11 -5.75 6.48 13.47
C THR A 11 -4.52 7.39 13.47
N LEU A 12 -3.76 7.37 12.37
CA LEU A 12 -2.50 8.10 12.28
C LEU A 12 -2.65 9.56 11.87
N GLY A 13 -3.80 9.91 11.33
CA GLY A 13 -3.96 11.23 10.71
C GLY A 13 -3.25 11.28 9.38
N ILE A 14 -3.42 12.38 8.65
CA ILE A 14 -2.86 12.44 7.29
C ILE A 14 -1.33 12.48 7.30
N ALA A 15 -0.73 13.19 8.24
CA ALA A 15 0.73 13.28 8.29
C ALA A 15 1.36 11.91 8.60
N GLY A 16 0.80 11.21 9.58
CA GLY A 16 1.29 9.87 9.90
C GLY A 16 1.03 8.88 8.79
N ALA A 17 -0.13 9.00 8.16
CA ALA A 17 -0.48 8.14 7.04
C ALA A 17 0.48 8.34 5.87
N ARG A 18 0.86 9.58 5.59
CA ARG A 18 1.83 9.87 4.53
C ARG A 18 3.18 9.24 4.81
N ALA A 19 3.63 9.34 6.05
CA ALA A 19 4.92 8.75 6.43
C ALA A 19 4.92 7.24 6.22
N VAL A 20 3.85 6.58 6.63
CA VAL A 20 3.72 5.14 6.44
C VAL A 20 3.63 4.81 4.96
N ALA A 21 2.84 5.59 4.21
CA ALA A 21 2.66 5.35 2.79
C ALA A 21 3.99 5.42 2.04
N HIS A 22 4.80 6.41 2.33
CA HIS A 22 6.09 6.55 1.64
C HIS A 22 7.02 5.37 1.92
N LYS A 23 7.05 4.89 3.16
CA LYS A 23 7.87 3.74 3.50
C LYS A 23 7.37 2.49 2.83
N TRP A 24 6.06 2.29 2.85
CA TRP A 24 5.46 1.11 2.27
C TRP A 24 5.63 1.08 0.77
N ILE A 25 5.46 2.24 0.12
CA ILE A 25 5.65 2.35 -1.33
C ILE A 25 7.09 2.01 -1.71
N ALA A 26 8.06 2.53 -0.97
CA ALA A 26 9.46 2.24 -1.25
C ALA A 26 9.73 0.75 -1.16
N GLN A 27 9.13 0.10 -0.18
CA GLN A 27 9.31 -1.33 0.00
C GLN A 27 8.68 -2.13 -1.15
N VAL A 28 7.47 -1.73 -1.56
CA VAL A 28 6.77 -2.40 -2.64
C VAL A 28 7.51 -2.21 -3.97
N GLU A 29 8.03 -1.02 -4.21
CA GLU A 29 8.82 -0.75 -5.40
C GLU A 29 10.03 -1.68 -5.47
N GLN A 30 10.71 -1.81 -4.34
CA GLN A 30 11.90 -2.63 -4.28
C GLN A 30 11.59 -4.11 -4.41
N GLU A 31 10.55 -4.54 -3.74
CA GLU A 31 10.20 -5.96 -3.71
C GLU A 31 9.61 -6.46 -5.03
N PHE A 32 8.80 -5.65 -5.68
CA PHE A 32 8.11 -6.07 -6.89
C PHE A 32 8.59 -5.39 -8.16
N GLY A 33 9.53 -4.46 -8.06
CA GLY A 33 10.05 -3.78 -9.24
C GLY A 33 9.03 -2.87 -9.91
N LEU A 34 8.14 -2.26 -9.12
CA LEU A 34 7.10 -1.41 -9.68
C LEU A 34 7.59 0.02 -9.79
N GLU A 35 7.02 0.75 -10.75
CA GLU A 35 7.21 2.19 -10.84
C GLU A 35 6.03 2.83 -10.15
N CYS A 36 6.30 3.81 -9.30
CA CYS A 36 5.27 4.44 -8.51
C CYS A 36 5.26 5.94 -8.69
N VAL A 37 4.08 6.52 -8.85
CA VAL A 37 3.89 7.96 -8.89
C VAL A 37 2.98 8.32 -7.73
N TYR A 38 3.45 9.22 -6.86
CA TYR A 38 2.70 9.63 -5.69
C TYR A 38 2.24 11.07 -5.88
N THR A 39 0.94 11.29 -5.75
CA THR A 39 0.37 12.61 -5.88
C THR A 39 -0.28 12.99 -4.56
N GLN A 40 0.26 14.01 -3.92
CA GLN A 40 -0.25 14.47 -2.65
C GLN A 40 -1.37 15.45 -2.89
N GLY A 41 -2.50 15.24 -2.24
CA GLY A 41 -3.65 16.10 -2.38
C GLY A 41 -4.03 16.75 -1.06
N ASP A 42 -5.20 17.34 -1.04
CA ASP A 42 -5.72 18.02 0.12
C ASP A 42 -6.55 17.04 0.94
N GLY A 43 -5.93 16.34 1.86
CA GLY A 43 -6.60 15.36 2.69
C GLY A 43 -6.71 13.98 2.08
N ARG A 44 -6.17 13.81 0.87
CA ARG A 44 -6.25 12.55 0.19
C ARG A 44 -5.11 12.46 -0.81
N ASP A 45 -4.29 11.46 -0.66
CA ASP A 45 -3.16 11.24 -1.57
C ASP A 45 -3.45 10.01 -2.40
N VAL A 46 -2.91 9.98 -3.61
CA VAL A 46 -3.09 8.83 -4.50
C VAL A 46 -1.73 8.43 -5.04
N ALA A 47 -1.42 7.15 -4.94
CA ALA A 47 -0.22 6.61 -5.56
C ALA A 47 -0.64 5.62 -6.63
N THR A 48 0.04 5.64 -7.76
CA THR A 48 -0.21 4.67 -8.82
C THR A 48 1.03 3.84 -9.02
N PHE A 49 0.86 2.54 -9.24
CA PHE A 49 1.94 1.61 -9.45
C PHE A 49 1.77 0.98 -10.81
N THR A 50 2.85 0.88 -11.56
CA THR A 50 2.76 0.22 -12.86
C THR A 50 4.01 -0.60 -13.14
N ARG A 51 3.80 -1.72 -13.83
CA ARG A 51 4.86 -2.47 -14.45
C ARG A 51 4.13 -3.38 -15.44
N ALA A 52 4.87 -3.99 -16.34
CA ALA A 52 4.24 -4.88 -17.32
C ALA A 52 3.45 -5.96 -16.59
N GLY A 53 2.13 -5.96 -16.80
CA GLY A 53 1.26 -6.95 -16.19
C GLY A 53 0.72 -6.62 -14.82
N ILE A 54 1.02 -5.42 -14.29
CA ILE A 54 0.50 -5.01 -12.99
C ILE A 54 0.13 -3.54 -13.03
N ASP A 55 -1.10 -3.22 -12.61
CA ASP A 55 -1.54 -1.84 -12.45
C ASP A 55 -2.24 -1.74 -11.10
N GLY A 56 -1.91 -0.74 -10.33
CA GLY A 56 -2.54 -0.57 -9.03
C GLY A 56 -2.59 0.86 -8.57
N THR A 57 -3.49 1.14 -7.63
CA THR A 57 -3.59 2.45 -7.01
C THR A 57 -3.74 2.28 -5.51
N VAL A 58 -3.19 3.24 -4.77
CA VAL A 58 -3.38 3.31 -3.33
C VAL A 58 -3.91 4.69 -3.01
N GLU A 59 -5.00 4.73 -2.27
CA GLU A 59 -5.57 5.97 -1.81
C GLU A 59 -5.30 6.10 -0.32
N VAL A 60 -4.76 7.22 0.09
CA VAL A 60 -4.37 7.46 1.49
C VAL A 60 -5.16 8.65 2.00
N THR A 61 -5.92 8.44 3.07
CA THR A 61 -6.63 9.54 3.72
C THR A 61 -6.19 9.60 5.17
N GLU A 62 -6.75 10.51 5.93
CA GLU A 62 -6.38 10.63 7.33
C GLU A 62 -6.78 9.41 8.15
N SER A 63 -7.66 8.58 7.65
CA SER A 63 -8.17 7.43 8.42
C SER A 63 -8.15 6.12 7.68
N THR A 64 -7.80 6.10 6.40
CA THR A 64 -7.83 4.85 5.63
C THR A 64 -6.68 4.72 4.64
N PHE A 65 -6.34 3.48 4.33
CA PHE A 65 -5.52 3.11 3.18
C PHE A 65 -6.36 2.17 2.34
N THR A 66 -6.47 2.44 1.06
CA THR A 66 -7.20 1.55 0.15
C THR A 66 -6.31 1.23 -1.05
N LEU A 67 -6.08 -0.04 -1.28
CA LEU A 67 -5.26 -0.49 -2.40
C LEU A 67 -6.10 -1.32 -3.34
N ASP A 68 -6.05 -0.99 -4.62
CA ASP A 68 -6.69 -1.78 -5.66
C ASP A 68 -5.64 -2.10 -6.71
N ALA A 69 -5.55 -3.34 -7.13
CA ALA A 69 -4.57 -3.74 -8.13
C ALA A 69 -5.19 -4.72 -9.12
N THR A 70 -4.82 -4.56 -10.37
CA THR A 70 -5.23 -5.46 -11.44
C THR A 70 -3.98 -6.16 -11.95
N LEU A 71 -4.03 -7.48 -12.02
CA LEU A 71 -2.91 -8.28 -12.46
C LEU A 71 -3.16 -8.80 -13.86
N GLY A 72 -2.13 -8.73 -14.70
CA GLY A 72 -2.23 -9.29 -16.02
C GLY A 72 -2.18 -10.81 -15.98
N PHE A 73 -2.31 -11.39 -17.14
CA PHE A 73 -2.38 -12.83 -17.28
C PHE A 73 -1.23 -13.57 -16.57
N LEU A 74 -0.03 -13.04 -16.67
CA LEU A 74 1.13 -13.72 -16.09
C LEU A 74 1.13 -13.76 -14.58
N PHE A 75 0.49 -12.78 -13.94
CA PHE A 75 0.52 -12.67 -12.50
C PHE A 75 -0.78 -13.06 -11.81
N SER A 76 -1.85 -13.27 -12.56
CA SER A 76 -3.15 -13.50 -11.94
C SER A 76 -3.19 -14.76 -11.09
N SER A 77 -2.43 -15.78 -11.44
CA SER A 77 -2.41 -16.99 -10.63
C SER A 77 -1.66 -16.81 -9.31
N PHE A 78 -0.96 -15.67 -9.15
CA PHE A 78 -0.25 -15.39 -7.92
C PHE A 78 -0.95 -14.34 -7.07
N SER A 79 -2.17 -13.96 -7.44
CA SER A 79 -2.86 -12.85 -6.79
C SER A 79 -2.99 -13.05 -5.28
N GLU A 80 -3.29 -14.24 -4.85
CA GLU A 80 -3.48 -14.53 -3.44
C GLU A 80 -2.17 -14.37 -2.67
N MET A 81 -1.07 -14.85 -3.23
CA MET A 81 0.22 -14.72 -2.60
C MET A 81 0.65 -13.26 -2.53
N ILE A 82 0.44 -12.53 -3.61
CA ILE A 82 0.79 -11.12 -3.68
C ILE A 82 -0.03 -10.33 -2.66
N GLU A 83 -1.32 -10.61 -2.61
CA GLU A 83 -2.20 -9.94 -1.67
C GLU A 83 -1.77 -10.18 -0.23
N GLN A 84 -1.41 -11.41 0.11
CA GLN A 84 -0.96 -11.74 1.44
C GLN A 84 0.33 -11.01 1.82
N LYS A 85 1.27 -10.93 0.88
CA LYS A 85 2.52 -10.23 1.15
C LYS A 85 2.29 -8.75 1.39
N ILE A 86 1.46 -8.14 0.55
CA ILE A 86 1.18 -6.72 0.67
C ILE A 86 0.41 -6.43 1.96
N THR A 87 -0.59 -7.25 2.28
CA THR A 87 -1.37 -7.08 3.49
C THR A 87 -0.50 -7.18 4.72
N ARG A 88 0.38 -8.17 4.75
CA ARG A 88 1.25 -8.38 5.89
C ARG A 88 2.21 -7.21 6.07
N SER A 89 2.75 -6.72 4.97
CA SER A 89 3.66 -5.59 5.00
C SER A 89 2.97 -4.33 5.50
N LEU A 90 1.78 -4.06 4.99
CA LEU A 90 1.03 -2.88 5.39
C LEU A 90 0.60 -2.96 6.85
N ASP A 91 0.09 -4.10 7.28
CA ASP A 91 -0.34 -4.27 8.66
C ASP A 91 0.83 -4.09 9.63
N ALA A 92 1.99 -4.61 9.27
CA ALA A 92 3.16 -4.45 10.11
C ALA A 92 3.53 -2.97 10.27
N MET A 93 3.44 -2.21 9.20
CA MET A 93 3.76 -0.80 9.26
C MET A 93 2.72 0.01 10.02
N LEU A 94 1.46 -0.36 9.92
CA LEU A 94 0.40 0.34 10.63
C LEU A 94 0.47 0.07 12.14
N GLN A 95 0.97 -1.08 12.52
CA GLN A 95 1.07 -1.44 13.92
C GLN A 95 2.37 -1.04 14.57
N SER A 96 3.45 -1.08 13.81
CA SER A 96 4.74 -0.94 14.41
C SER A 96 5.00 0.38 15.12
N PRO A 97 4.47 1.50 14.67
CA PRO A 97 4.79 2.74 15.34
C PRO A 97 4.46 2.72 16.78
N ARG A 98 3.46 1.97 17.14
CA ARG A 98 3.16 2.00 18.41
C ARG A 98 3.59 0.83 19.01
N GLY A 99 3.52 -0.21 18.41
CA GLY A 99 3.81 -1.43 19.01
C GLY A 99 5.15 -1.42 19.61
N ARG A 100 6.12 -0.93 19.06
CA ARG A 100 7.29 -1.11 19.52
C ARG A 100 7.79 -0.14 20.20
N SER A 101 7.33 0.77 19.97
CA SER A 101 7.96 1.76 20.64
C SER A 101 7.98 1.58 22.07
N ARG A 102 7.31 0.90 22.53
CA ARG A 102 7.29 0.77 23.76
C ARG A 102 8.07 -0.15 24.25
N LEU A 103 8.34 -0.78 23.79
CA LEU A 103 8.96 -1.59 24.21
C LEU A 103 9.88 -1.41 24.76
N ALA A 104 9.81 -0.84 24.70
CA ALA A 104 10.82 -0.59 25.19
C ALA A 104 10.93 -0.68 25.97
#